data_04f572ef9ba5208a376dd966edef1715
#
_entry.id   04f572ef9ba5208a376dd966edef1715
#
_cell.length_a   1.000
_cell.length_b   1.000
_cell.length_c   1.000
_cell.angle_alpha   90.00
_cell.angle_beta   90.00
_cell.angle_gamma   90.00
#
_symmetry.space_group_name_H-M   'P 1'
#
loop_
_entity.id
_entity.type
_entity.pdbx_description
1 polymer ?
#
loop_
_entity_poly.entity_id
_entity_poly.type
_entity_poly.pdbx_seq_one_letter_code
_entity_poly.pdbx_strand_id
1 'polypeptide(L)'
;MEKRKTRVGLVGLGLDTYWPQFEGLYARLCGYQDWIASKMSRPDTEVINAGIADNPVKAVDVAEDLKKEDISLFVFISTYALSSTVLPLAQRVKVPVILLNIQPTAAIDYDYINNLGDRGKMTGEWLAHCQACSVPEFASVFNRS
;
A
#
# COMPACT_ATOMS: atom_id res chain seq x y z
N MET A 1 -8.33 -4.57 34.06
CA MET A 1 -7.50 -5.13 32.96
C MET A 1 -7.42 -4.11 31.84
N GLU A 2 -6.25 -3.60 31.58
CA GLU A 2 -6.04 -2.78 30.36
C GLU A 2 -6.30 -3.66 29.15
N LYS A 3 -7.23 -3.22 28.29
CA LYS A 3 -7.55 -3.94 27.06
C LYS A 3 -6.35 -3.79 26.12
N ARG A 4 -5.71 -4.90 25.74
CA ARG A 4 -4.58 -4.90 24.81
C ARG A 4 -5.02 -4.23 23.50
N LYS A 5 -4.28 -3.23 23.04
CA LYS A 5 -4.55 -2.56 21.75
C LYS A 5 -4.33 -3.52 20.59
N THR A 6 -5.17 -3.42 19.58
CA THR A 6 -4.92 -4.08 18.30
C THR A 6 -3.76 -3.35 17.60
N ARG A 7 -2.69 -4.05 17.25
CA ARG A 7 -1.53 -3.50 16.55
C ARG A 7 -1.61 -3.87 15.07
N VAL A 8 -1.72 -2.87 14.22
CA VAL A 8 -1.92 -3.02 12.78
C VAL A 8 -0.66 -2.62 12.05
N GLY A 9 -0.08 -3.52 11.27
CA GLY A 9 0.98 -3.20 10.32
C GLY A 9 0.37 -2.67 9.02
N LEU A 10 0.51 -1.39 8.75
CA LEU A 10 0.05 -0.76 7.52
C LEU A 10 1.20 -0.67 6.53
N VAL A 11 1.05 -1.29 5.36
CA VAL A 11 2.07 -1.34 4.31
C VAL A 11 1.46 -0.91 2.98
N GLY A 12 2.03 0.12 2.37
CA GLY A 12 1.76 0.44 0.97
C GLY A 12 2.54 -0.50 0.04
N LEU A 13 1.92 -0.90 -1.05
CA LEU A 13 2.55 -1.75 -2.05
C LEU A 13 2.83 -0.93 -3.31
N GLY A 14 4.05 -0.89 -3.78
CA GLY A 14 4.47 -0.07 -4.90
C GLY A 14 5.38 -0.80 -5.87
N LEU A 15 5.95 -0.04 -6.80
CA LEU A 15 6.93 -0.53 -7.77
C LEU A 15 8.03 0.54 -7.93
N ASP A 16 9.22 0.24 -7.46
CA ASP A 16 10.35 1.18 -7.38
C ASP A 16 10.77 1.75 -8.74
N THR A 17 10.59 0.99 -9.82
CA THR A 17 10.87 1.44 -11.18
C THR A 17 10.05 2.64 -11.63
N TYR A 18 8.96 2.97 -10.93
CA TYR A 18 8.11 4.13 -11.27
C TYR A 18 8.63 5.44 -10.67
N TRP A 19 9.37 5.39 -9.58
CA TRP A 19 9.76 6.62 -8.87
C TRP A 19 10.62 7.56 -9.73
N PRO A 20 11.63 7.09 -10.46
CA PRO A 20 12.40 7.97 -11.34
C PRO A 20 11.66 8.37 -12.63
N GLN A 21 10.59 7.65 -13.00
CA GLN A 21 9.83 7.92 -14.21
C GLN A 21 8.72 8.95 -14.00
N PHE A 22 8.12 8.98 -12.79
CA PHE A 22 6.96 9.81 -12.49
C PHE A 22 7.23 10.67 -11.27
N GLU A 23 7.71 11.89 -11.53
CA GLU A 23 8.04 12.85 -10.49
C GLU A 23 6.85 13.11 -9.55
N GLY A 24 7.12 13.07 -8.24
CA GLY A 24 6.11 13.32 -7.21
C GLY A 24 5.15 12.16 -6.91
N LEU A 25 5.11 11.08 -7.73
CA LEU A 25 4.21 9.96 -7.53
C LEU A 25 4.44 9.27 -6.17
N TYR A 26 5.69 8.97 -5.84
CA TYR A 26 6.04 8.32 -4.57
C TYR A 26 5.56 9.14 -3.36
N ALA A 27 5.87 10.44 -3.33
CA ALA A 27 5.47 11.33 -2.25
C ALA A 27 3.94 11.42 -2.11
N ARG A 28 3.23 11.44 -3.24
CA ARG A 28 1.76 11.47 -3.27
C ARG A 28 1.16 10.19 -2.69
N LEU A 29 1.70 9.02 -3.03
CA LEU A 29 1.25 7.73 -2.49
C LEU A 29 1.55 7.62 -0.98
N CYS A 30 2.72 8.09 -0.53
CA CYS A 30 3.04 8.20 0.90
C CYS A 30 2.01 9.08 1.63
N GLY A 31 1.65 10.23 1.06
CA GLY A 31 0.63 11.11 1.65
C GLY A 31 -0.74 10.45 1.77
N TYR A 32 -1.16 9.65 0.80
CA TYR A 32 -2.40 8.85 0.92
C TYR A 32 -2.31 7.83 2.06
N GLN A 33 -1.16 7.15 2.16
CA GLN A 33 -0.93 6.16 3.22
C GLN A 33 -0.94 6.80 4.62
N ASP A 34 -0.30 7.96 4.78
CA ASP A 34 -0.30 8.72 6.04
C ASP A 34 -1.72 9.14 6.44
N TRP A 35 -2.52 9.59 5.48
CA TRP A 35 -3.91 9.93 5.71
C TRP A 35 -4.72 8.70 6.17
N ILE A 36 -4.55 7.56 5.51
CA ILE A 36 -5.20 6.29 5.89
C ILE A 36 -4.77 5.88 7.30
N ALA A 37 -3.48 5.93 7.61
CA ALA A 37 -2.96 5.62 8.95
C ALA A 37 -3.63 6.49 10.01
N SER A 38 -3.76 7.80 9.76
CA SER A 38 -4.43 8.73 10.67
C SER A 38 -5.90 8.39 10.91
N LYS A 39 -6.61 7.90 9.87
CA LYS A 39 -8.03 7.50 9.97
C LYS A 39 -8.23 6.17 10.67
N MET A 40 -7.26 5.27 10.59
CA MET A 40 -7.32 3.96 11.23
C MET A 40 -6.93 4.01 12.71
N SER A 41 -6.13 4.98 13.12
CA SER A 41 -5.68 5.13 14.51
C SER A 41 -6.85 5.45 15.45
N ARG A 42 -7.00 4.65 16.52
CA ARG A 42 -8.06 4.73 17.52
C ARG A 42 -7.47 4.51 18.93
N PRO A 43 -8.19 4.84 20.01
CA PRO A 43 -7.71 4.56 21.36
C PRO A 43 -7.36 3.09 21.61
N ASP A 44 -8.05 2.16 20.94
CA ASP A 44 -7.88 0.71 21.01
C ASP A 44 -7.09 0.10 19.83
N THR A 45 -6.65 0.93 18.90
CA THR A 45 -5.94 0.49 17.68
C THR A 45 -4.70 1.34 17.46
N GLU A 46 -3.54 0.69 17.49
CA GLU A 46 -2.24 1.28 17.15
C GLU A 46 -1.86 0.92 15.72
N VAL A 47 -1.58 1.92 14.89
CA VAL A 47 -1.17 1.71 13.50
C VAL A 47 0.33 1.96 13.36
N ILE A 48 1.05 0.91 12.99
CA ILE A 48 2.46 0.98 12.63
C ILE A 48 2.54 1.18 11.12
N ASN A 49 2.77 2.42 10.69
CA ASN A 49 2.90 2.76 9.28
C ASN A 49 4.31 2.43 8.80
N ALA A 50 4.44 1.33 8.08
CA ALA A 50 5.73 0.80 7.60
C ALA A 50 6.19 1.41 6.26
N GLY A 51 5.45 2.38 5.72
CA GLY A 51 5.75 2.97 4.42
C GLY A 51 5.42 2.05 3.24
N ILE A 52 6.04 2.32 2.10
CA ILE A 52 5.78 1.58 0.85
C ILE A 52 6.86 0.51 0.64
N ALA A 53 6.45 -0.75 0.55
CA ALA A 53 7.26 -1.85 0.04
C ALA A 53 7.11 -1.89 -1.49
N ASP A 54 8.18 -1.62 -2.20
CA ASP A 54 8.17 -1.38 -3.66
C ASP A 54 9.04 -2.35 -4.46
N ASN A 55 9.71 -3.28 -3.74
CA ASN A 55 10.42 -4.41 -4.31
C ASN A 55 10.52 -5.56 -3.29
N PRO A 56 10.88 -6.79 -3.72
CA PRO A 56 10.91 -7.95 -2.83
C PRO A 56 11.91 -7.84 -1.67
N VAL A 57 13.04 -7.17 -1.86
CA VAL A 57 14.06 -7.00 -0.82
C VAL A 57 13.51 -6.11 0.30
N LYS A 58 12.99 -4.96 -0.06
CA LYS A 58 12.37 -4.03 0.91
C LYS A 58 11.15 -4.65 1.61
N ALA A 59 10.39 -5.49 0.90
CA ALA A 59 9.28 -6.23 1.51
C ALA A 59 9.76 -7.18 2.61
N VAL A 60 10.90 -7.83 2.42
CA VAL A 60 11.53 -8.68 3.46
C VAL A 60 11.93 -7.86 4.67
N ASP A 61 12.61 -6.72 4.47
CA ASP A 61 13.05 -5.84 5.56
C ASP A 61 11.87 -5.31 6.36
N VAL A 62 10.82 -4.86 5.68
CA VAL A 62 9.56 -4.41 6.30
C VAL A 62 8.91 -5.54 7.12
N ALA A 63 8.91 -6.77 6.59
CA ALA A 63 8.36 -7.91 7.32
C ALA A 63 9.14 -8.20 8.60
N GLU A 64 10.46 -8.18 8.55
CA GLU A 64 11.32 -8.43 9.72
C GLU A 64 11.17 -7.34 10.79
N ASP A 65 10.97 -6.08 10.39
CA ASP A 65 10.71 -4.99 11.34
C ASP A 65 9.32 -5.13 11.97
N LEU A 66 8.29 -5.43 11.20
CA LEU A 66 6.93 -5.61 11.72
C LEU A 66 6.77 -6.84 12.62
N LYS A 67 7.62 -7.88 12.46
CA LYS A 67 7.70 -8.98 13.43
C LYS A 67 8.11 -8.51 14.83
N LYS A 68 9.06 -7.58 14.90
CA LYS A 68 9.52 -7.01 16.18
C LYS A 68 8.43 -6.20 16.87
N GLU A 69 7.53 -5.65 16.08
CA GLU A 69 6.40 -4.84 16.54
C GLU A 69 5.21 -5.66 17.07
N ASP A 70 5.26 -6.99 17.00
CA ASP A 70 4.18 -7.90 17.46
C ASP A 70 2.79 -7.48 16.94
N ILE A 71 2.73 -7.23 15.62
CA ILE A 71 1.45 -6.87 14.97
C ILE A 71 0.47 -8.04 15.00
N SER A 72 -0.82 -7.74 15.09
CA SER A 72 -1.90 -8.72 15.10
C SER A 72 -2.69 -8.78 13.78
N LEU A 73 -2.43 -7.83 12.88
CA LEU A 73 -3.15 -7.69 11.62
C LEU A 73 -2.28 -6.93 10.61
N PHE A 74 -2.26 -7.39 9.36
CA PHE A 74 -1.80 -6.59 8.22
C PHE A 74 -2.95 -5.84 7.55
N VAL A 75 -2.68 -4.60 7.17
CA VAL A 75 -3.46 -3.87 6.17
C VAL A 75 -2.54 -3.48 5.02
N PHE A 76 -2.78 -4.01 3.84
CA PHE A 76 -2.06 -3.67 2.63
C PHE A 76 -2.85 -2.65 1.82
N ILE A 77 -2.22 -1.53 1.51
CA ILE A 77 -2.75 -0.55 0.56
C ILE A 77 -2.24 -0.93 -0.82
N SER A 78 -3.16 -1.35 -1.67
CA SER A 78 -2.84 -1.63 -3.06
C SER A 78 -2.52 -0.33 -3.79
N THR A 79 -1.43 -0.35 -4.52
CA THR A 79 -1.15 0.57 -5.62
C THR A 79 -0.83 -0.26 -6.85
N TYR A 80 -0.22 0.30 -7.89
CA TYR A 80 0.23 -0.50 -9.02
C TYR A 80 1.53 -1.23 -8.66
N ALA A 81 1.41 -2.46 -8.18
CA ALA A 81 2.50 -3.28 -7.67
C ALA A 81 2.38 -4.75 -8.12
N LEU A 82 3.44 -5.51 -7.95
CA LEU A 82 3.50 -6.94 -8.31
C LEU A 82 3.25 -7.83 -7.10
N SER A 83 2.62 -8.98 -7.32
CA SER A 83 2.39 -10.00 -6.28
C SER A 83 3.69 -10.53 -5.67
N SER A 84 4.80 -10.55 -6.43
CA SER A 84 6.13 -10.89 -5.94
C SER A 84 6.65 -9.97 -4.84
N THR A 85 6.15 -8.74 -4.76
CA THR A 85 6.46 -7.79 -3.69
C THR A 85 5.65 -8.11 -2.43
N VAL A 86 4.37 -8.43 -2.57
CA VAL A 86 3.47 -8.60 -1.42
C VAL A 86 3.62 -9.97 -0.75
N LEU A 87 3.94 -10.99 -1.51
CA LEU A 87 4.01 -12.38 -1.02
C LEU A 87 5.01 -12.57 0.13
N PRO A 88 6.24 -12.02 0.09
CA PRO A 88 7.20 -12.12 1.20
C PRO A 88 6.69 -11.54 2.52
N LEU A 89 5.87 -10.48 2.49
CA LEU A 89 5.25 -9.89 3.68
C LEU A 89 4.33 -10.91 4.37
N ALA A 90 3.36 -11.45 3.63
CA ALA A 90 2.38 -12.39 4.16
C ALA A 90 3.00 -13.74 4.58
N GLN A 91 4.05 -14.18 3.88
CA GLN A 91 4.72 -15.43 4.22
C GLN A 91 5.57 -15.35 5.48
N ARG A 92 6.18 -14.18 5.77
CA ARG A 92 7.06 -13.99 6.92
C ARG A 92 6.34 -13.65 8.20
N VAL A 93 5.23 -12.93 8.11
CA VAL A 93 4.44 -12.53 9.28
C VAL A 93 3.07 -13.19 9.18
N LYS A 94 2.84 -14.23 9.99
CA LYS A 94 1.63 -15.07 9.95
C LYS A 94 0.50 -14.44 10.76
N VAL A 95 -0.07 -13.36 10.25
CA VAL A 95 -1.24 -12.68 10.81
C VAL A 95 -2.32 -12.52 9.74
N PRO A 96 -3.58 -12.30 10.12
CA PRO A 96 -4.63 -11.97 9.15
C PRO A 96 -4.25 -10.78 8.27
N VAL A 97 -4.67 -10.80 7.02
CA VAL A 97 -4.41 -9.75 6.03
C VAL A 97 -5.71 -9.14 5.56
N ILE A 98 -5.80 -7.83 5.62
CA ILE A 98 -6.82 -7.04 4.93
C ILE A 98 -6.16 -6.39 3.71
N LEU A 99 -6.68 -6.67 2.54
CA LEU A 99 -6.30 -5.98 1.32
C LEU A 99 -7.25 -4.79 1.12
N LEU A 100 -6.74 -3.59 1.33
CA LEU A 100 -7.53 -2.37 1.30
C LEU A 100 -7.69 -1.90 -0.15
N ASN A 101 -8.88 -2.15 -0.69
CA ASN A 101 -9.25 -1.75 -2.04
C ASN A 101 -9.99 -0.40 -2.02
N ILE A 102 -9.25 0.69 -2.08
CA ILE A 102 -9.79 2.04 -2.06
C ILE A 102 -9.21 2.88 -3.20
N GLN A 103 -9.93 3.96 -3.53
CA GLN A 103 -9.52 4.94 -4.52
C GLN A 103 -9.40 6.33 -3.86
N PRO A 104 -8.45 7.19 -4.29
CA PRO A 104 -8.29 8.52 -3.71
C PRO A 104 -9.42 9.47 -4.07
N THR A 105 -10.17 9.19 -5.12
CA THR A 105 -11.29 10.01 -5.62
C THR A 105 -12.46 9.12 -6.04
N ALA A 106 -13.68 9.70 -6.04
CA ALA A 106 -14.89 8.99 -6.46
C ALA A 106 -14.92 8.64 -7.95
N ALA A 107 -14.23 9.44 -8.78
CA ALA A 107 -14.09 9.22 -10.21
C ALA A 107 -12.74 9.79 -10.70
N ILE A 108 -12.23 9.22 -11.78
CA ILE A 108 -11.05 9.74 -12.48
C ILE A 108 -11.49 10.87 -13.40
N ASP A 109 -10.86 12.04 -13.27
CA ASP A 109 -11.06 13.16 -14.18
C ASP A 109 -10.21 12.98 -15.45
N TYR A 110 -10.76 12.29 -16.42
CA TYR A 110 -10.08 12.03 -17.69
C TYR A 110 -9.84 13.30 -18.52
N ASP A 111 -10.72 14.30 -18.41
CA ASP A 111 -10.54 15.56 -19.12
C ASP A 111 -9.32 16.31 -18.58
N TYR A 112 -9.19 16.38 -17.25
CA TYR A 112 -7.98 16.93 -16.62
C TYR A 112 -6.73 16.18 -17.06
N ILE A 113 -6.71 14.85 -16.96
CA ILE A 113 -5.55 14.02 -17.31
C ILE A 113 -5.17 14.23 -18.78
N ASN A 114 -6.13 14.19 -19.69
CA ASN A 114 -5.87 14.34 -21.13
C ASN A 114 -5.36 15.74 -21.49
N ASN A 115 -5.73 16.76 -20.73
CA ASN A 115 -5.28 18.14 -20.94
C ASN A 115 -3.88 18.44 -20.38
N LEU A 116 -3.22 17.50 -19.69
CA LEU A 116 -1.85 17.70 -19.20
C LEU A 116 -0.81 17.82 -20.32
N GLY A 117 -1.11 17.39 -21.54
CA GLY A 117 -0.30 17.59 -22.74
C GLY A 117 1.07 16.88 -22.75
N ASP A 118 1.39 16.14 -21.69
CA ASP A 118 2.63 15.39 -21.54
C ASP A 118 2.32 13.95 -21.13
N ARG A 119 2.83 12.98 -21.88
CA ARG A 119 2.49 11.58 -21.69
C ARG A 119 2.98 11.03 -20.35
N GLY A 120 4.13 11.48 -19.87
CA GLY A 120 4.67 11.09 -18.56
C GLY A 120 3.80 11.62 -17.43
N LYS A 121 3.41 12.90 -17.50
CA LYS A 121 2.49 13.50 -16.52
C LYS A 121 1.11 12.83 -16.52
N MET A 122 0.56 12.55 -17.70
CA MET A 122 -0.71 11.84 -17.85
C MET A 122 -0.65 10.46 -17.19
N THR A 123 0.42 9.70 -17.45
CA THR A 123 0.60 8.35 -16.87
C THR A 123 0.81 8.42 -15.36
N GLY A 124 1.63 9.34 -14.87
CA GLY A 124 1.86 9.54 -13.44
C GLY A 124 0.58 9.91 -12.69
N GLU A 125 -0.24 10.80 -13.26
CA GLU A 125 -1.54 11.16 -12.69
C GLU A 125 -2.49 9.96 -12.66
N TRP A 126 -2.57 9.20 -13.76
CA TRP A 126 -3.38 7.98 -13.81
C TRP A 126 -2.93 6.95 -12.78
N LEU A 127 -1.62 6.71 -12.62
CA LEU A 127 -1.06 5.78 -11.62
C LEU A 127 -1.41 6.21 -10.19
N ALA A 128 -1.46 7.50 -9.90
CA ALA A 128 -1.88 8.00 -8.59
C ALA A 128 -3.35 7.65 -8.26
N HIS A 129 -4.18 7.41 -9.27
CA HIS A 129 -5.58 7.00 -9.12
C HIS A 129 -5.79 5.49 -9.26
N CYS A 130 -4.79 4.72 -9.70
CA CYS A 130 -4.91 3.29 -9.99
C CYS A 130 -4.63 2.41 -8.76
N GLN A 131 -5.30 2.69 -7.64
CA GLN A 131 -5.05 2.02 -6.37
C GLN A 131 -5.60 0.58 -6.32
N ALA A 132 -6.63 0.28 -7.08
CA ALA A 132 -7.30 -1.02 -7.04
C ALA A 132 -6.81 -2.02 -8.11
N CYS A 133 -5.98 -1.59 -9.06
CA CYS A 133 -5.64 -2.39 -10.24
C CYS A 133 -4.96 -3.72 -9.92
N SER A 134 -4.14 -3.79 -8.88
CA SER A 134 -3.41 -5.00 -8.49
C SER A 134 -4.18 -5.91 -7.54
N VAL A 135 -5.33 -5.48 -7.03
CA VAL A 135 -6.11 -6.24 -6.03
C VAL A 135 -6.48 -7.65 -6.50
N PRO A 136 -6.96 -7.88 -7.73
CA PRO A 136 -7.27 -9.24 -8.19
C PRO A 136 -6.06 -10.16 -8.22
N GLU A 137 -4.88 -9.66 -8.60
CA GLU A 137 -3.63 -10.42 -8.61
C GLU A 137 -3.25 -10.83 -7.19
N PHE A 138 -3.27 -9.90 -6.23
CA PHE A 138 -2.93 -10.17 -4.84
C PHE A 138 -3.90 -11.17 -4.21
N ALA A 139 -5.20 -10.99 -4.41
CA ALA A 139 -6.22 -11.92 -3.94
C ALA A 139 -6.01 -13.33 -4.50
N SER A 140 -5.68 -13.43 -5.79
CA SER A 140 -5.39 -14.71 -6.44
C SER A 140 -4.16 -15.41 -5.86
N VAL A 141 -3.11 -14.66 -5.53
CA VAL A 141 -1.88 -15.20 -4.93
C VAL A 141 -2.14 -15.67 -3.50
N PHE A 142 -2.83 -14.88 -2.69
CA PHE A 142 -3.14 -15.26 -1.30
C PHE A 142 -4.05 -16.49 -1.21
N ASN A 143 -4.95 -16.70 -2.16
CA ASN A 143 -5.80 -17.88 -2.20
C ASN A 143 -5.06 -19.18 -2.58
N ARG A 144 -3.80 -19.08 -3.04
CA ARG A 144 -2.98 -20.22 -3.47
C ARG A 144 -1.76 -20.47 -2.59
N SER A 145 -1.48 -19.60 -1.61
CA SER A 145 -0.27 -19.64 -0.76
C SER A 145 -0.50 -20.23 0.65
#